data_0ee443dcec50a9341df97b8841e22e37
#
_entry.id   0ee443dcec50a9341df97b8841e22e37
#
_cell.length_a   1.000
_cell.length_b   1.000
_cell.length_c   1.000
_cell.angle_alpha   90.00
_cell.angle_beta   90.00
_cell.angle_gamma   90.00
#
_symmetry.space_group_name_H-M   'P 1'
#
loop_
_entity.id
_entity.type
_entity.pdbx_description
1 polymer ?
#
loop_
_entity_poly.entity_id
_entity_poly.type
_entity_poly.pdbx_seq_one_letter_code
_entity_poly.pdbx_strand_id
1 'polypeptide(L)'
;RLPVETLSAFNQLFRKELGSNNVSTFEEGEFTRPSARFATESGRSFEGKLDDLKTADSILVLGTDLVRHHEVVGFFAKRLLPSGTKLLVIDQKENDLAPLSNKTLRATKSSDEDVLSALSAAIVKLGLAKGKTAVKAGDLDGLASKTGLESEEYLDAAYVIAASEKPVILFEKGITPSAVADFATLIGARIISIKGGANNLAASQLKLDQPLNLKTSKAVVVFAGDDEVSQKMTNEVEKVPFKVVQAAYASPLTAAADVVLPSTTWLEQDGHYLNLDGHLQEAHRAITPAEECMSASEALAAIATGFGIALEDNWEKELHQQVASVELN
;
A
#
# COMPACT_ATOMS: atom_id res chain seq x y z
N ARG A 1 8.24 0.92 9.55
CA ARG A 1 7.83 2.07 10.40
C ARG A 1 8.97 3.05 10.69
N LEU A 2 9.89 3.20 9.73
CA LEU A 2 11.00 4.16 9.89
C LEU A 2 10.53 5.59 9.56
N PRO A 3 11.02 6.62 10.27
CA PRO A 3 10.79 8.02 9.93
C PRO A 3 11.35 8.40 8.56
N VAL A 4 10.85 9.47 7.98
CA VAL A 4 11.29 9.97 6.66
C VAL A 4 12.78 10.30 6.67
N GLU A 5 13.28 10.91 7.74
CA GLU A 5 14.69 11.25 7.95
C GLU A 5 15.59 10.01 7.85
N THR A 6 15.15 8.93 8.50
CA THR A 6 15.87 7.64 8.44
C THR A 6 15.86 7.05 7.03
N LEU A 7 14.72 7.11 6.32
CA LEU A 7 14.63 6.64 4.94
C LEU A 7 15.52 7.45 4.00
N SER A 8 15.58 8.77 4.17
CA SER A 8 16.48 9.64 3.41
C SER A 8 17.94 9.32 3.70
N ALA A 9 18.33 9.21 4.98
CA ALA A 9 19.69 8.84 5.39
C ALA A 9 20.09 7.45 4.84
N PHE A 10 19.16 6.49 4.83
CA PHE A 10 19.36 5.17 4.26
C PHE A 10 19.62 5.23 2.75
N ASN A 11 18.81 6.01 2.03
CA ASN A 11 18.97 6.25 0.59
C ASN A 11 20.32 6.93 0.29
N GLN A 12 20.67 7.94 1.07
CA GLN A 12 21.93 8.66 0.93
C GLN A 12 23.11 7.74 1.12
N LEU A 13 23.19 7.04 2.27
CA LEU A 13 24.31 6.15 2.58
C LEU A 13 24.45 5.03 1.54
N PHE A 14 23.43 4.22 1.39
CA PHE A 14 23.58 2.99 0.61
C PHE A 14 23.49 3.21 -0.89
N ARG A 15 22.64 4.08 -1.37
CA ARG A 15 22.49 4.29 -2.82
C ARG A 15 23.45 5.32 -3.37
N LYS A 16 23.54 6.52 -2.74
CA LYS A 16 24.33 7.60 -3.30
C LYS A 16 25.82 7.43 -3.01
N GLU A 17 26.17 7.17 -1.75
CA GLU A 17 27.57 7.13 -1.32
C GLU A 17 28.22 5.76 -1.59
N LEU A 18 27.54 4.66 -1.24
CA LEU A 18 28.05 3.30 -1.44
C LEU A 18 27.69 2.70 -2.82
N GLY A 19 26.88 3.41 -3.62
CA GLY A 19 26.55 3.02 -5.00
C GLY A 19 25.71 1.76 -5.14
N SER A 20 24.97 1.36 -4.11
CA SER A 20 24.10 0.16 -4.16
C SER A 20 22.82 0.46 -4.91
N ASN A 21 22.47 -0.38 -5.89
CA ASN A 21 21.16 -0.37 -6.53
C ASN A 21 20.13 -1.24 -5.78
N ASN A 22 20.57 -2.07 -4.81
CA ASN A 22 19.74 -2.93 -4.01
C ASN A 22 19.36 -2.25 -2.68
N VAL A 23 18.52 -1.24 -2.75
CA VAL A 23 18.02 -0.49 -1.59
C VAL A 23 16.52 -0.40 -1.70
N SER A 24 15.79 -1.02 -0.76
CA SER A 24 14.33 -1.10 -0.81
C SER A 24 13.71 -1.31 0.57
N THR A 25 12.39 -1.19 0.63
CA THR A 25 11.57 -1.61 1.77
C THR A 25 11.26 -3.10 1.70
N PHE A 26 10.74 -3.69 2.79
CA PHE A 26 10.29 -5.09 2.81
C PHE A 26 9.15 -5.38 1.83
N GLU A 27 8.37 -4.39 1.48
CA GLU A 27 7.24 -4.51 0.55
C GLU A 27 7.64 -4.34 -0.92
N GLU A 28 8.88 -3.94 -1.19
CA GLU A 28 9.44 -3.83 -2.54
C GLU A 28 8.52 -3.06 -3.53
N GLY A 29 7.74 -2.10 -3.01
CA GLY A 29 6.78 -1.30 -3.79
C GLY A 29 5.51 -2.03 -4.22
N GLU A 30 5.19 -3.17 -3.64
CA GLU A 30 3.99 -3.95 -3.99
C GLU A 30 2.70 -3.12 -3.87
N PHE A 31 2.64 -2.21 -2.89
CA PHE A 31 1.48 -1.37 -2.63
C PHE A 31 1.56 0.02 -3.26
N THR A 32 2.75 0.57 -3.45
CA THR A 32 2.93 1.94 -3.97
C THR A 32 3.00 2.02 -5.49
N ARG A 33 3.57 1.02 -6.15
CA ARG A 33 3.66 0.99 -7.62
C ARG A 33 2.31 1.00 -8.34
N PRO A 34 1.24 0.33 -7.86
CA PRO A 34 -0.07 0.47 -8.48
C PRO A 34 -0.55 1.92 -8.53
N SER A 35 -0.43 2.68 -7.44
CA SER A 35 -0.80 4.10 -7.40
C SER A 35 -0.06 4.95 -8.43
N ALA A 36 1.25 4.76 -8.55
CA ALA A 36 2.08 5.50 -9.50
C ALA A 36 1.68 5.21 -10.97
N ARG A 37 1.13 4.02 -11.25
CA ARG A 37 0.68 3.64 -12.58
C ARG A 37 -0.65 4.26 -12.97
N PHE A 38 -1.55 4.56 -12.03
CA PHE A 38 -2.85 5.15 -12.36
C PHE A 38 -2.73 6.43 -13.18
N ALA A 39 -1.84 7.34 -12.78
CA ALA A 39 -1.60 8.58 -13.51
C ALA A 39 -0.94 8.34 -14.87
N THR A 40 0.04 7.42 -14.92
CA THR A 40 0.83 7.13 -16.12
C THR A 40 0.02 6.39 -17.18
N GLU A 41 -0.74 5.35 -16.79
CA GLU A 41 -1.47 4.48 -17.72
C GLU A 41 -2.79 5.08 -18.17
N SER A 42 -3.49 5.81 -17.29
CA SER A 42 -4.81 6.39 -17.61
C SER A 42 -4.76 7.82 -18.13
N GLY A 43 -3.65 8.53 -17.98
CA GLY A 43 -3.53 9.96 -18.27
C GLY A 43 -4.47 10.83 -17.38
N ARG A 44 -4.99 10.27 -16.30
CA ARG A 44 -5.91 10.94 -15.36
C ARG A 44 -5.48 10.61 -13.94
N SER A 45 -5.55 11.59 -13.04
CA SER A 45 -5.46 11.34 -11.62
C SER A 45 -6.83 10.88 -11.10
N PHE A 46 -6.92 9.63 -10.67
CA PHE A 46 -8.10 9.10 -9.98
C PHE A 46 -7.91 9.11 -8.47
N GLU A 47 -6.75 9.49 -8.00
CA GLU A 47 -6.41 9.42 -6.57
C GLU A 47 -7.30 10.34 -5.76
N GLY A 48 -8.09 9.72 -4.89
CA GLY A 48 -8.89 10.39 -3.87
C GLY A 48 -8.11 10.56 -2.58
N LYS A 49 -8.67 11.34 -1.66
CA LYS A 49 -8.19 11.52 -0.29
C LYS A 49 -9.12 10.81 0.69
N LEU A 50 -8.64 10.51 1.89
CA LEU A 50 -9.49 9.95 2.95
C LEU A 50 -10.72 10.81 3.23
N ASP A 51 -10.61 12.11 3.02
CA ASP A 51 -11.73 13.04 3.15
C ASP A 51 -12.84 12.82 2.12
N ASP A 52 -12.55 12.25 0.96
CA ASP A 52 -13.57 11.88 -0.03
C ASP A 52 -14.55 10.83 0.53
N LEU A 53 -14.10 9.99 1.47
CA LEU A 53 -14.98 9.05 2.18
C LEU A 53 -16.10 9.76 2.94
N LYS A 54 -15.85 10.94 3.52
CA LYS A 54 -16.85 11.67 4.33
C LYS A 54 -18.12 12.00 3.56
N THR A 55 -18.03 12.11 2.25
CA THR A 55 -19.16 12.44 1.36
C THR A 55 -19.55 11.28 0.46
N ALA A 56 -18.91 10.12 0.58
CA ALA A 56 -19.22 8.94 -0.21
C ALA A 56 -20.61 8.39 0.12
N ASP A 57 -21.40 8.15 -0.90
CA ASP A 57 -22.71 7.49 -0.79
C ASP A 57 -22.63 5.98 -1.07
N SER A 58 -21.52 5.53 -1.67
CA SER A 58 -21.16 4.13 -1.74
C SER A 58 -19.65 3.92 -1.70
N ILE A 59 -19.24 2.77 -1.18
CA ILE A 59 -17.83 2.35 -1.06
C ILE A 59 -17.71 0.94 -1.67
N LEU A 60 -16.74 0.78 -2.58
CA LEU A 60 -16.26 -0.51 -3.03
C LEU A 60 -14.92 -0.80 -2.34
N VAL A 61 -14.86 -1.90 -1.59
CA VAL A 61 -13.61 -2.46 -1.07
C VAL A 61 -13.17 -3.58 -2.01
N LEU A 62 -11.96 -3.48 -2.54
CA LEU A 62 -11.49 -4.31 -3.63
C LEU A 62 -10.16 -4.97 -3.29
N GLY A 63 -10.18 -6.30 -3.08
CA GLY A 63 -8.99 -7.12 -2.88
C GLY A 63 -8.21 -6.84 -1.59
N THR A 64 -8.85 -6.29 -0.56
CA THR A 64 -8.19 -5.97 0.71
C THR A 64 -9.12 -6.10 1.90
N ASP A 65 -8.62 -6.62 3.02
CA ASP A 65 -9.32 -6.60 4.31
C ASP A 65 -8.85 -5.39 5.14
N LEU A 66 -9.62 -4.33 5.06
CA LEU A 66 -9.32 -3.07 5.75
C LEU A 66 -9.39 -3.18 7.27
N VAL A 67 -10.12 -4.13 7.82
CA VAL A 67 -10.24 -4.31 9.27
C VAL A 67 -8.97 -4.94 9.83
N ARG A 68 -8.36 -5.87 9.10
CA ARG A 68 -7.16 -6.59 9.53
C ARG A 68 -5.87 -5.86 9.22
N HIS A 69 -5.82 -5.14 8.11
CA HIS A 69 -4.55 -4.64 7.58
C HIS A 69 -4.45 -3.12 7.54
N HIS A 70 -5.59 -2.39 7.56
CA HIS A 70 -5.65 -0.93 7.40
C HIS A 70 -6.72 -0.33 8.31
N GLU A 71 -6.56 -0.53 9.61
CA GLU A 71 -7.55 -0.24 10.65
C GLU A 71 -8.13 1.19 10.59
N VAL A 72 -7.29 2.19 10.29
CA VAL A 72 -7.73 3.59 10.19
C VAL A 72 -8.70 3.77 9.03
N VAL A 73 -8.37 3.25 7.84
CA VAL A 73 -9.25 3.32 6.66
C VAL A 73 -10.52 2.50 6.88
N GLY A 74 -10.37 1.30 7.47
CA GLY A 74 -11.48 0.44 7.85
C GLY A 74 -12.42 1.11 8.86
N PHE A 75 -11.87 1.85 9.83
CA PHE A 75 -12.66 2.63 10.77
C PHE A 75 -13.48 3.72 10.06
N PHE A 76 -12.86 4.50 9.16
CA PHE A 76 -13.57 5.53 8.40
C PHE A 76 -14.67 4.91 7.53
N ALA A 77 -14.40 3.83 6.82
CA ALA A 77 -15.41 3.14 6.01
C ALA A 77 -16.59 2.66 6.87
N LYS A 78 -16.32 1.94 7.98
CA LYS A 78 -17.38 1.44 8.88
C LYS A 78 -18.23 2.55 9.49
N ARG A 79 -17.62 3.68 9.86
CA ARG A 79 -18.31 4.82 10.48
C ARG A 79 -19.40 5.44 9.59
N LEU A 80 -19.29 5.28 8.28
CA LEU A 80 -20.23 5.86 7.32
C LEU A 80 -21.47 4.99 7.08
N LEU A 81 -21.39 3.68 7.36
CA LEU A 81 -22.47 2.75 7.06
C LEU A 81 -23.78 3.06 7.80
N PRO A 82 -23.78 3.44 9.12
CA PRO A 82 -25.00 3.83 9.80
C PRO A 82 -25.71 5.06 9.21
N SER A 83 -24.96 5.91 8.48
CA SER A 83 -25.52 7.09 7.80
C SER A 83 -26.11 6.78 6.42
N GLY A 84 -26.13 5.50 6.01
CA GLY A 84 -26.76 5.04 4.78
C GLY A 84 -25.80 4.85 3.61
N THR A 85 -24.50 5.10 3.78
CA THR A 85 -23.47 4.77 2.77
C THR A 85 -23.52 3.29 2.46
N LYS A 86 -23.59 2.93 1.18
CA LYS A 86 -23.63 1.55 0.72
C LYS A 86 -22.23 0.97 0.67
N LEU A 87 -22.11 -0.33 0.97
CA LEU A 87 -20.85 -1.05 0.93
C LEU A 87 -20.93 -2.26 0.00
N LEU A 88 -20.04 -2.32 -0.97
CA LEU A 88 -19.79 -3.49 -1.82
C LEU A 88 -18.39 -4.02 -1.49
N VAL A 89 -18.26 -5.32 -1.25
CA VAL A 89 -16.97 -5.99 -1.04
C VAL A 89 -16.72 -6.96 -2.18
N ILE A 90 -15.56 -6.86 -2.82
CA ILE A 90 -15.05 -7.84 -3.78
C ILE A 90 -13.74 -8.37 -3.23
N ASP A 91 -13.70 -9.66 -2.91
CA ASP A 91 -12.52 -10.31 -2.36
C ASP A 91 -12.63 -11.83 -2.57
N GLN A 92 -11.54 -12.48 -2.96
CA GLN A 92 -11.47 -13.93 -3.09
C GLN A 92 -11.42 -14.63 -1.73
N LYS A 93 -10.94 -13.92 -0.71
CA LYS A 93 -10.79 -14.41 0.67
C LYS A 93 -11.98 -13.99 1.55
N GLU A 94 -11.98 -14.48 2.77
CA GLU A 94 -12.84 -13.95 3.82
C GLU A 94 -12.41 -12.52 4.15
N ASN A 95 -13.41 -11.66 4.32
CA ASN A 95 -13.21 -10.24 4.56
C ASN A 95 -14.10 -9.80 5.72
N ASP A 96 -13.53 -9.18 6.74
CA ASP A 96 -14.23 -8.81 7.96
C ASP A 96 -15.27 -7.67 7.76
N LEU A 97 -15.24 -7.00 6.59
CA LEU A 97 -16.29 -6.06 6.19
C LEU A 97 -17.49 -6.75 5.51
N ALA A 98 -17.35 -7.98 5.04
CA ALA A 98 -18.43 -8.69 4.34
C ALA A 98 -19.74 -8.77 5.12
N PRO A 99 -19.76 -9.07 6.45
CA PRO A 99 -20.99 -9.08 7.23
C PRO A 99 -21.70 -7.73 7.34
N LEU A 100 -20.99 -6.63 7.07
CA LEU A 100 -21.52 -5.26 7.13
C LEU A 100 -21.90 -4.74 5.75
N SER A 101 -21.57 -5.46 4.68
CA SER A 101 -21.79 -5.03 3.30
C SER A 101 -23.25 -5.19 2.86
N ASN A 102 -23.66 -4.35 1.93
CA ASN A 102 -24.93 -4.50 1.21
C ASN A 102 -24.87 -5.67 0.22
N LYS A 103 -23.67 -5.92 -0.34
CA LYS A 103 -23.39 -7.06 -1.20
C LYS A 103 -21.91 -7.44 -1.10
N THR A 104 -21.64 -8.73 -1.16
CA THR A 104 -20.28 -9.28 -1.31
C THR A 104 -20.23 -10.13 -2.57
N LEU A 105 -19.23 -9.92 -3.43
CA LEU A 105 -18.91 -10.77 -4.55
C LEU A 105 -17.62 -11.53 -4.23
N ARG A 106 -17.74 -12.83 -3.97
CA ARG A 106 -16.61 -13.69 -3.62
C ARG A 106 -16.42 -14.77 -4.66
N ALA A 107 -15.60 -14.48 -5.65
CA ALA A 107 -15.28 -15.43 -6.71
C ALA A 107 -14.03 -16.24 -6.37
N THR A 108 -14.20 -17.46 -5.91
CA THR A 108 -13.08 -18.34 -5.50
C THR A 108 -12.39 -19.03 -6.67
N LYS A 109 -12.95 -18.94 -7.87
CA LYS A 109 -12.48 -19.65 -9.08
C LYS A 109 -11.79 -18.75 -10.11
N SER A 110 -11.82 -17.43 -9.90
CA SER A 110 -11.30 -16.45 -10.85
C SER A 110 -10.68 -15.26 -10.13
N SER A 111 -10.05 -14.35 -10.86
CA SER A 111 -9.47 -13.12 -10.32
C SER A 111 -10.53 -12.08 -9.98
N ASP A 112 -10.19 -11.13 -9.09
CA ASP A 112 -11.03 -9.95 -8.82
C ASP A 112 -11.21 -9.08 -10.07
N GLU A 113 -10.26 -9.13 -11.01
CA GLU A 113 -10.38 -8.47 -12.33
C GLU A 113 -11.49 -9.07 -13.20
N ASP A 114 -11.66 -10.39 -13.16
CA ASP A 114 -12.78 -11.05 -13.82
C ASP A 114 -14.13 -10.65 -13.21
N VAL A 115 -14.16 -10.50 -11.86
CA VAL A 115 -15.33 -10.00 -11.13
C VAL A 115 -15.66 -8.58 -11.53
N LEU A 116 -14.67 -7.69 -11.64
CA LEU A 116 -14.87 -6.31 -12.10
C LEU A 116 -15.40 -6.27 -13.55
N SER A 117 -14.91 -7.17 -14.41
CA SER A 117 -15.38 -7.27 -15.79
C SER A 117 -16.85 -7.68 -15.86
N ALA A 118 -17.26 -8.69 -15.09
CA ALA A 118 -18.65 -9.13 -14.99
C ALA A 118 -19.56 -8.02 -14.39
N LEU A 119 -19.09 -7.35 -13.34
CA LEU A 119 -19.80 -6.23 -12.75
C LEU A 119 -19.96 -5.06 -13.74
N SER A 120 -18.93 -4.77 -14.54
CA SER A 120 -19.01 -3.78 -15.62
C SER A 120 -20.08 -4.13 -16.64
N ALA A 121 -20.17 -5.40 -17.05
CA ALA A 121 -21.22 -5.87 -17.97
C ALA A 121 -22.63 -5.69 -17.38
N ALA A 122 -22.80 -5.97 -16.07
CA ALA A 122 -24.06 -5.77 -15.37
C ALA A 122 -24.45 -4.28 -15.32
N ILE A 123 -23.49 -3.39 -15.02
CA ILE A 123 -23.70 -1.93 -15.01
C ILE A 123 -24.15 -1.43 -16.37
N VAL A 124 -23.50 -1.89 -17.46
CA VAL A 124 -23.88 -1.54 -18.83
C VAL A 124 -25.26 -2.08 -19.18
N LYS A 125 -25.58 -3.34 -18.78
CA LYS A 125 -26.89 -3.97 -19.00
C LYS A 125 -28.03 -3.20 -18.34
N LEU A 126 -27.78 -2.62 -17.16
CA LEU A 126 -28.74 -1.84 -16.41
C LEU A 126 -28.82 -0.36 -16.86
N GLY A 127 -27.98 0.07 -17.78
CA GLY A 127 -27.92 1.48 -18.21
C GLY A 127 -27.38 2.44 -17.15
N LEU A 128 -26.61 1.94 -16.17
CA LEU A 128 -26.06 2.72 -15.06
C LEU A 128 -24.65 3.26 -15.34
N ALA A 129 -24.11 3.01 -16.53
CA ALA A 129 -22.80 3.46 -16.94
C ALA A 129 -22.74 5.00 -17.06
N LYS A 130 -21.79 5.63 -16.34
CA LYS A 130 -21.52 7.09 -16.41
C LYS A 130 -20.39 7.39 -17.39
N GLY A 131 -19.51 6.41 -17.62
CA GLY A 131 -18.37 6.53 -18.53
C GLY A 131 -18.36 5.46 -19.61
N LYS A 132 -17.39 5.53 -20.51
CA LYS A 132 -17.19 4.54 -21.58
C LYS A 132 -16.47 3.31 -21.02
N THR A 133 -16.83 2.14 -21.55
CA THR A 133 -16.16 0.87 -21.31
C THR A 133 -16.11 0.04 -22.58
N ALA A 134 -15.14 -0.86 -22.68
CA ALA A 134 -15.07 -1.85 -23.77
C ALA A 134 -16.00 -3.06 -23.53
N VAL A 135 -16.43 -3.29 -22.29
CA VAL A 135 -17.30 -4.41 -21.90
C VAL A 135 -18.73 -4.17 -22.39
N LYS A 136 -19.38 -5.21 -22.91
CA LYS A 136 -20.75 -5.14 -23.43
C LYS A 136 -21.74 -5.82 -22.47
N ALA A 137 -22.98 -5.35 -22.51
CA ALA A 137 -24.07 -5.94 -21.73
C ALA A 137 -24.28 -7.45 -21.96
N GLY A 138 -24.09 -7.89 -23.21
CA GLY A 138 -24.23 -9.30 -23.58
C GLY A 138 -23.12 -10.22 -23.08
N ASP A 139 -22.04 -9.68 -22.53
CA ASP A 139 -20.92 -10.45 -22.01
C ASP A 139 -21.19 -10.96 -20.56
N LEU A 140 -22.23 -10.46 -19.89
CA LEU A 140 -22.50 -10.73 -18.47
C LEU A 140 -22.56 -12.22 -18.15
N ASP A 141 -23.37 -13.00 -18.87
CA ASP A 141 -23.60 -14.40 -18.53
C ASP A 141 -22.33 -15.25 -18.71
N GLY A 142 -21.53 -14.96 -19.74
CA GLY A 142 -20.24 -15.60 -19.95
C GLY A 142 -19.20 -15.24 -18.87
N LEU A 143 -19.13 -13.97 -18.49
CA LEU A 143 -18.23 -13.48 -17.44
C LEU A 143 -18.65 -13.99 -16.05
N ALA A 144 -19.95 -13.97 -15.73
CA ALA A 144 -20.48 -14.52 -14.50
C ALA A 144 -20.15 -16.01 -14.35
N SER A 145 -20.41 -16.79 -15.41
CA SER A 145 -20.07 -18.21 -15.45
C SER A 145 -18.58 -18.48 -15.20
N LYS A 146 -17.68 -17.62 -15.73
CA LYS A 146 -16.23 -17.72 -15.50
C LYS A 146 -15.86 -17.53 -14.03
N THR A 147 -16.55 -16.65 -13.32
CA THR A 147 -16.29 -16.37 -11.90
C THR A 147 -16.93 -17.38 -10.95
N GLY A 148 -17.93 -18.12 -11.46
CA GLY A 148 -18.72 -19.07 -10.67
C GLY A 148 -19.79 -18.41 -9.81
N LEU A 149 -20.14 -17.15 -10.10
CA LEU A 149 -21.26 -16.42 -9.52
C LEU A 149 -22.38 -16.28 -10.55
N GLU A 150 -23.62 -16.09 -10.07
CA GLU A 150 -24.77 -15.91 -10.94
C GLU A 150 -24.88 -14.48 -11.47
N SER A 151 -25.40 -14.30 -12.70
CA SER A 151 -25.60 -12.98 -13.31
C SER A 151 -26.43 -12.02 -12.42
N GLU A 152 -27.40 -12.55 -11.70
CA GLU A 152 -28.26 -11.82 -10.75
C GLU A 152 -27.44 -11.17 -9.64
N GLU A 153 -26.41 -11.85 -9.13
CA GLU A 153 -25.54 -11.31 -8.06
C GLU A 153 -24.79 -10.07 -8.55
N TYR A 154 -24.40 -10.04 -9.82
CA TYR A 154 -23.77 -8.86 -10.44
C TYR A 154 -24.76 -7.73 -10.70
N LEU A 155 -26.00 -8.04 -11.06
CA LEU A 155 -27.03 -7.01 -11.23
C LEU A 155 -27.35 -6.34 -9.90
N ASP A 156 -27.50 -7.12 -8.81
CA ASP A 156 -27.66 -6.58 -7.46
C ASP A 156 -26.47 -5.68 -7.04
N ALA A 157 -25.26 -6.17 -7.24
CA ALA A 157 -24.04 -5.43 -6.90
C ALA A 157 -23.91 -4.12 -7.72
N ALA A 158 -24.33 -4.15 -8.99
CA ALA A 158 -24.33 -2.96 -9.84
C ALA A 158 -25.23 -1.85 -9.29
N TYR A 159 -26.41 -2.19 -8.75
CA TYR A 159 -27.26 -1.21 -8.08
C TYR A 159 -26.63 -0.63 -6.82
N VAL A 160 -25.86 -1.42 -6.06
CA VAL A 160 -25.19 -0.93 -4.85
C VAL A 160 -24.18 0.18 -5.16
N ILE A 161 -23.40 0.03 -6.25
CA ILE A 161 -22.26 0.92 -6.52
C ILE A 161 -22.50 1.95 -7.64
N ALA A 162 -23.15 1.55 -8.72
CA ALA A 162 -23.27 2.41 -9.91
C ALA A 162 -24.47 3.38 -9.85
N ALA A 163 -25.47 3.12 -9.03
CA ALA A 163 -26.58 4.03 -8.79
C ALA A 163 -26.21 5.24 -7.90
N SER A 164 -25.02 5.21 -7.31
CA SER A 164 -24.50 6.23 -6.39
C SER A 164 -24.00 7.47 -7.13
N GLU A 165 -24.06 8.64 -6.50
CA GLU A 165 -23.56 9.89 -7.08
C GLU A 165 -22.06 10.06 -6.83
N LYS A 166 -21.58 9.63 -5.65
CA LYS A 166 -20.20 9.79 -5.17
C LYS A 166 -19.58 8.47 -4.73
N PRO A 167 -19.42 7.50 -5.65
CA PRO A 167 -18.79 6.24 -5.32
C PRO A 167 -17.30 6.41 -5.07
N VAL A 168 -16.78 5.66 -4.08
CA VAL A 168 -15.34 5.60 -3.75
C VAL A 168 -14.88 4.15 -3.83
N ILE A 169 -13.74 3.91 -4.46
CA ILE A 169 -13.08 2.61 -4.53
C ILE A 169 -11.88 2.63 -3.58
N LEU A 170 -11.85 1.72 -2.62
CA LEU A 170 -10.70 1.44 -1.77
C LEU A 170 -9.99 0.22 -2.35
N PHE A 171 -8.77 0.44 -2.83
CA PHE A 171 -8.00 -0.55 -3.58
C PHE A 171 -6.58 -0.66 -3.03
N GLU A 172 -6.05 -1.87 -2.93
CA GLU A 172 -4.69 -2.11 -2.46
C GLU A 172 -3.79 -2.69 -3.56
N LYS A 173 -4.01 -3.94 -3.92
CA LYS A 173 -3.19 -4.70 -4.88
C LYS A 173 -3.98 -5.86 -5.51
N GLY A 174 -3.33 -6.59 -6.41
CA GLY A 174 -3.87 -7.85 -6.95
C GLY A 174 -4.70 -7.69 -8.22
N ILE A 175 -4.98 -6.45 -8.64
CA ILE A 175 -5.69 -6.13 -9.89
C ILE A 175 -4.84 -5.13 -10.66
N THR A 176 -4.90 -5.18 -11.98
CA THR A 176 -4.16 -4.21 -12.78
C THR A 176 -4.72 -2.79 -12.57
N PRO A 177 -3.88 -1.77 -12.41
CA PRO A 177 -4.31 -0.40 -12.24
C PRO A 177 -5.25 0.09 -13.33
N SER A 178 -5.02 -0.31 -14.59
CA SER A 178 -5.89 0.04 -15.71
C SER A 178 -7.31 -0.51 -15.55
N ALA A 179 -7.48 -1.75 -15.08
CA ALA A 179 -8.81 -2.33 -14.86
C ALA A 179 -9.59 -1.57 -13.78
N VAL A 180 -8.92 -1.18 -12.69
CA VAL A 180 -9.54 -0.36 -11.63
C VAL A 180 -9.88 1.03 -12.14
N ALA A 181 -8.99 1.67 -12.93
CA ALA A 181 -9.21 2.99 -13.51
C ALA A 181 -10.38 2.99 -14.53
N ASP A 182 -10.47 1.96 -15.37
CA ASP A 182 -11.57 1.79 -16.31
C ASP A 182 -12.90 1.61 -15.57
N PHE A 183 -12.90 0.80 -14.51
CA PHE A 183 -14.08 0.61 -13.68
C PHE A 183 -14.47 1.91 -12.95
N ALA A 184 -13.51 2.65 -12.39
CA ALA A 184 -13.76 3.95 -11.78
C ALA A 184 -14.36 4.95 -12.77
N THR A 185 -13.86 4.96 -14.01
CA THR A 185 -14.42 5.79 -15.10
C THR A 185 -15.87 5.40 -15.40
N LEU A 186 -16.15 4.09 -15.45
CA LEU A 186 -17.48 3.56 -15.74
C LEU A 186 -18.54 4.03 -14.76
N ILE A 187 -18.20 4.08 -13.47
CA ILE A 187 -19.14 4.45 -12.39
C ILE A 187 -18.95 5.89 -11.88
N GLY A 188 -17.97 6.63 -12.40
CA GLY A 188 -17.65 7.98 -11.93
C GLY A 188 -17.05 8.01 -10.53
N ALA A 189 -16.28 6.98 -10.14
CA ALA A 189 -15.70 6.87 -8.81
C ALA A 189 -14.38 7.60 -8.65
N ARG A 190 -14.07 8.00 -7.39
CA ARG A 190 -12.71 8.27 -6.92
C ARG A 190 -12.06 6.98 -6.46
N ILE A 191 -10.74 6.89 -6.60
CA ILE A 191 -9.95 5.76 -6.10
C ILE A 191 -9.09 6.25 -4.95
N ILE A 192 -9.14 5.56 -3.82
CA ILE A 192 -8.18 5.73 -2.73
C ILE A 192 -7.33 4.46 -2.72
N SER A 193 -6.11 4.56 -3.20
CA SER A 193 -5.19 3.44 -3.17
C SER A 193 -4.55 3.31 -1.78
N ILE A 194 -4.59 2.09 -1.26
CA ILE A 194 -3.96 1.74 0.01
C ILE A 194 -2.49 1.48 -0.26
N LYS A 195 -1.62 2.22 0.39
CA LYS A 195 -0.18 2.25 0.09
C LYS A 195 0.68 1.40 1.05
N GLY A 196 0.03 0.48 1.77
CA GLY A 196 0.72 -0.40 2.72
C GLY A 196 1.04 0.27 4.06
N GLY A 197 2.20 -0.01 4.62
CA GLY A 197 2.62 0.46 5.93
C GLY A 197 2.98 1.94 6.03
N ALA A 198 3.30 2.36 7.25
CA ALA A 198 3.71 3.74 7.53
C ALA A 198 4.95 4.13 6.72
N ASN A 199 4.93 5.34 6.17
CA ASN A 199 5.99 5.92 5.33
C ASN A 199 6.26 5.20 3.98
N ASN A 200 5.43 4.27 3.55
CA ASN A 200 5.61 3.66 2.23
C ASN A 200 5.51 4.69 1.09
N LEU A 201 4.66 5.69 1.24
CA LEU A 201 4.59 6.78 0.28
C LEU A 201 5.91 7.56 0.22
N ALA A 202 6.51 7.90 1.37
CA ALA A 202 7.82 8.54 1.43
C ALA A 202 8.91 7.63 0.85
N ALA A 203 8.90 6.35 1.18
CA ALA A 203 9.83 5.37 0.61
C ALA A 203 9.74 5.31 -0.91
N SER A 204 8.52 5.37 -1.48
CA SER A 204 8.31 5.41 -2.92
C SER A 204 8.86 6.69 -3.54
N GLN A 205 8.63 7.84 -2.93
CA GLN A 205 9.20 9.12 -3.39
C GLN A 205 10.73 9.12 -3.37
N LEU A 206 11.33 8.49 -2.36
CA LEU A 206 12.78 8.27 -2.25
C LEU A 206 13.26 7.11 -3.14
N LYS A 207 12.38 6.47 -3.92
CA LYS A 207 12.68 5.33 -4.80
C LYS A 207 13.25 4.12 -4.05
N LEU A 208 12.83 3.94 -2.81
CA LEU A 208 13.12 2.77 -1.97
C LEU A 208 12.06 1.66 -2.14
N ASP A 209 11.33 1.66 -3.24
CA ASP A 209 10.22 0.77 -3.56
C ASP A 209 10.52 -0.17 -4.73
N GLN A 210 11.80 -0.37 -5.04
CA GLN A 210 12.21 -1.23 -6.15
C GLN A 210 12.39 -2.69 -5.68
N PRO A 211 12.16 -3.66 -6.58
CA PRO A 211 12.42 -5.06 -6.25
C PRO A 211 13.88 -5.29 -5.85
N LEU A 212 14.09 -6.10 -4.81
CA LEU A 212 15.42 -6.49 -4.36
C LEU A 212 15.96 -7.70 -5.14
N ASN A 213 17.27 -7.70 -5.38
CA ASN A 213 17.99 -8.86 -5.89
C ASN A 213 19.22 -9.14 -5.03
N LEU A 214 19.07 -9.97 -4.02
CA LEU A 214 20.12 -10.30 -3.07
C LEU A 214 21.09 -11.39 -3.55
N LYS A 215 20.86 -12.03 -4.71
CA LYS A 215 21.63 -13.18 -5.19
C LYS A 215 23.13 -12.94 -5.34
N THR A 216 23.52 -11.71 -5.66
CA THR A 216 24.93 -11.32 -5.86
C THR A 216 25.47 -10.47 -4.71
N SER A 217 24.66 -10.20 -3.70
CA SER A 217 25.06 -9.38 -2.56
C SER A 217 26.04 -10.14 -1.67
N LYS A 218 27.10 -9.48 -1.26
CA LYS A 218 28.09 -10.03 -0.30
C LYS A 218 27.75 -9.67 1.14
N ALA A 219 27.02 -8.58 1.32
CA ALA A 219 26.53 -8.11 2.61
C ALA A 219 25.13 -7.54 2.47
N VAL A 220 24.36 -7.60 3.53
CA VAL A 220 23.05 -6.95 3.65
C VAL A 220 22.92 -6.29 5.02
N VAL A 221 22.32 -5.10 5.03
CA VAL A 221 21.96 -4.40 6.27
C VAL A 221 20.44 -4.24 6.28
N VAL A 222 19.81 -4.73 7.34
CA VAL A 222 18.36 -4.75 7.50
C VAL A 222 17.98 -3.93 8.74
N PHE A 223 17.12 -2.93 8.54
CA PHE A 223 16.50 -2.16 9.61
C PHE A 223 15.05 -2.59 9.74
N ALA A 224 14.80 -3.53 10.65
CA ALA A 224 13.46 -4.06 10.90
C ALA A 224 12.69 -3.20 11.92
N GLY A 225 13.39 -2.51 12.84
CA GLY A 225 12.74 -1.82 13.95
C GLY A 225 11.90 -2.80 14.75
N ASP A 226 10.61 -2.51 14.89
CA ASP A 226 9.60 -3.35 15.52
C ASP A 226 8.66 -4.05 14.51
N ASP A 227 8.99 -4.02 13.22
CA ASP A 227 8.20 -4.69 12.19
C ASP A 227 8.51 -6.20 12.12
N GLU A 228 7.47 -6.98 11.85
CA GLU A 228 7.61 -8.40 11.56
C GLU A 228 8.05 -8.60 10.10
N VAL A 229 9.17 -9.31 9.93
CA VAL A 229 9.71 -9.60 8.60
C VAL A 229 9.18 -10.94 8.11
N SER A 230 8.67 -10.96 6.89
CA SER A 230 8.11 -12.18 6.30
C SER A 230 9.14 -13.30 6.19
N GLN A 231 8.67 -14.56 6.32
CA GLN A 231 9.54 -15.73 6.16
C GLN A 231 10.23 -15.77 4.78
N LYS A 232 9.54 -15.30 3.74
CA LYS A 232 10.12 -15.19 2.39
C LYS A 232 11.36 -14.29 2.41
N MET A 233 11.25 -13.09 2.98
CA MET A 233 12.35 -12.13 3.07
C MET A 233 13.48 -12.67 3.95
N THR A 234 13.16 -13.27 5.10
CA THR A 234 14.14 -13.93 5.97
C THR A 234 14.95 -14.96 5.20
N ASN A 235 14.30 -15.86 4.46
CA ASN A 235 14.97 -16.88 3.66
C ASN A 235 15.88 -16.31 2.55
N GLU A 236 15.55 -15.14 2.00
CA GLU A 236 16.42 -14.48 1.01
C GLU A 236 17.63 -13.81 1.69
N VAL A 237 17.43 -13.17 2.85
CA VAL A 237 18.51 -12.55 3.64
C VAL A 237 19.49 -13.60 4.17
N GLU A 238 19.01 -14.77 4.62
CA GLU A 238 19.84 -15.88 5.11
C GLU A 238 20.90 -16.35 4.10
N LYS A 239 20.61 -16.24 2.80
CA LYS A 239 21.52 -16.64 1.71
C LYS A 239 22.69 -15.68 1.52
N VAL A 240 22.63 -14.47 2.09
CA VAL A 240 23.68 -13.45 1.95
C VAL A 240 24.83 -13.77 2.93
N PRO A 241 26.11 -13.72 2.49
CA PRO A 241 27.23 -14.14 3.32
C PRO A 241 27.41 -13.36 4.62
N PHE A 242 27.19 -12.03 4.62
CA PHE A 242 27.31 -11.20 5.81
C PHE A 242 26.03 -10.38 6.04
N LYS A 243 25.48 -10.47 7.25
CA LYS A 243 24.16 -9.93 7.60
C LYS A 243 24.25 -9.08 8.87
N VAL A 244 23.87 -7.83 8.75
CA VAL A 244 23.65 -6.91 9.88
C VAL A 244 22.15 -6.67 10.01
N VAL A 245 21.59 -6.91 11.18
CA VAL A 245 20.16 -6.71 11.44
C VAL A 245 19.99 -5.80 12.63
N GLN A 246 19.24 -4.71 12.45
CA GLN A 246 18.74 -3.89 13.54
C GLN A 246 17.27 -4.23 13.79
N ALA A 247 16.93 -4.68 15.00
CA ALA A 247 15.58 -5.07 15.38
C ALA A 247 15.29 -4.87 16.86
N ALA A 248 14.03 -4.60 17.20
CA ALA A 248 13.58 -4.47 18.58
C ALA A 248 13.27 -5.83 19.23
N TYR A 249 13.03 -6.86 18.44
CA TYR A 249 12.62 -8.18 18.94
C TYR A 249 13.46 -9.30 18.34
N ALA A 250 13.68 -10.35 19.12
CA ALA A 250 14.28 -11.59 18.65
C ALA A 250 13.35 -12.27 17.62
N SER A 251 13.93 -12.73 16.53
CA SER A 251 13.19 -13.35 15.42
C SER A 251 14.09 -14.33 14.66
N PRO A 252 13.55 -15.16 13.75
CA PRO A 252 14.37 -15.95 12.85
C PRO A 252 15.41 -15.12 12.08
N LEU A 253 15.05 -13.89 11.69
CA LEU A 253 15.96 -12.98 10.99
C LEU A 253 17.17 -12.59 11.88
N THR A 254 16.92 -12.20 13.15
CA THR A 254 18.01 -11.87 14.07
C THR A 254 18.86 -13.08 14.43
N ALA A 255 18.27 -14.28 14.50
CA ALA A 255 19.01 -15.53 14.73
C ALA A 255 19.96 -15.90 13.58
N ALA A 256 19.63 -15.49 12.35
CA ALA A 256 20.45 -15.71 11.16
C ALA A 256 21.53 -14.62 10.95
N ALA A 257 21.48 -13.51 11.70
CA ALA A 257 22.38 -12.38 11.52
C ALA A 257 23.79 -12.65 12.08
N ASP A 258 24.79 -12.09 11.43
CA ASP A 258 26.17 -12.09 11.92
C ASP A 258 26.39 -10.96 12.96
N VAL A 259 25.65 -9.87 12.82
CA VAL A 259 25.61 -8.75 13.78
C VAL A 259 24.18 -8.34 14.03
N VAL A 260 23.78 -8.21 15.30
CA VAL A 260 22.48 -7.69 15.72
C VAL A 260 22.68 -6.40 16.48
N LEU A 261 21.96 -5.35 16.08
CA LEU A 261 21.90 -4.07 16.75
C LEU A 261 20.54 -3.91 17.42
N PRO A 262 20.45 -3.66 18.75
CA PRO A 262 19.21 -3.39 19.42
C PRO A 262 18.56 -2.11 18.87
N SER A 263 17.29 -2.19 18.47
CA SER A 263 16.54 -1.06 17.91
C SER A 263 15.55 -0.50 18.92
N THR A 264 15.31 0.80 18.81
CA THR A 264 14.10 1.40 19.38
C THR A 264 12.86 0.92 18.64
N THR A 265 11.70 0.91 19.32
CA THR A 265 10.38 0.76 18.73
C THR A 265 9.88 2.08 18.16
N TRP A 266 8.76 2.07 17.43
CA TRP A 266 8.17 3.30 16.89
C TRP A 266 7.68 4.28 17.97
N LEU A 267 7.37 3.80 19.19
CA LEU A 267 6.98 4.64 20.33
C LEU A 267 8.16 5.35 21.00
N GLU A 268 9.38 4.91 20.72
CA GLU A 268 10.63 5.36 21.35
C GLU A 268 11.46 6.27 20.44
N GLN A 269 10.90 6.71 19.32
CA GLN A 269 11.60 7.57 18.35
C GLN A 269 10.76 8.79 17.97
N ASP A 270 11.46 9.88 17.67
CA ASP A 270 10.89 11.06 17.03
C ASP A 270 11.02 10.92 15.51
N GLY A 271 10.22 11.66 14.75
CA GLY A 271 10.39 11.77 13.32
C GLY A 271 9.13 12.06 12.53
N HIS A 272 9.29 12.19 11.21
CA HIS A 272 8.21 12.57 10.31
C HIS A 272 7.67 11.36 9.54
N TYR A 273 6.36 11.39 9.31
CA TYR A 273 5.64 10.34 8.59
C TYR A 273 4.74 10.97 7.53
N LEU A 274 4.86 10.48 6.31
CA LEU A 274 3.98 10.86 5.21
C LEU A 274 2.77 9.91 5.21
N ASN A 275 1.58 10.45 5.45
CA ASN A 275 0.37 9.63 5.48
C ASN A 275 -0.11 9.23 4.09
N LEU A 276 -1.22 8.47 4.02
CA LEU A 276 -1.82 7.98 2.78
C LEU A 276 -2.17 9.11 1.79
N ASP A 277 -2.57 10.28 2.30
CA ASP A 277 -2.98 11.45 1.52
C ASP A 277 -1.81 12.38 1.16
N GLY A 278 -0.59 12.03 1.54
CA GLY A 278 0.59 12.87 1.32
C GLY A 278 0.80 13.99 2.34
N HIS A 279 0.07 13.97 3.47
CA HIS A 279 0.32 14.93 4.55
C HIS A 279 1.49 14.49 5.41
N LEU A 280 2.46 15.37 5.57
CA LEU A 280 3.57 15.19 6.47
C LEU A 280 3.12 15.44 7.91
N GLN A 281 3.37 14.48 8.79
CA GLN A 281 2.99 14.51 10.20
C GLN A 281 4.22 14.26 11.07
N GLU A 282 4.43 15.10 12.07
CA GLU A 282 5.47 14.92 13.06
C GLU A 282 4.97 14.00 14.18
N ALA A 283 5.77 13.02 14.56
CA ALA A 283 5.55 12.14 15.69
C ALA A 283 6.63 12.34 16.74
N HIS A 284 6.20 12.44 18.00
CA HIS A 284 7.11 12.56 19.14
C HIS A 284 7.15 11.26 19.91
N ARG A 285 8.34 10.88 20.38
CA ARG A 285 8.50 9.70 21.21
C ARG A 285 7.62 9.79 22.47
N ALA A 286 6.93 8.69 22.74
CA ALA A 286 6.05 8.57 23.89
C ALA A 286 6.71 7.86 25.08
N ILE A 287 7.76 7.07 24.83
CA ILE A 287 8.45 6.24 25.82
C ILE A 287 9.96 6.46 25.67
N THR A 288 10.67 6.50 26.79
CA THR A 288 12.15 6.57 26.80
C THR A 288 12.70 5.19 26.41
N PRO A 289 13.59 5.09 25.41
CA PRO A 289 14.21 3.83 25.03
C PRO A 289 15.13 3.29 26.13
N ALA A 290 15.39 1.98 26.10
CA ALA A 290 16.43 1.39 26.92
C ALA A 290 17.83 1.92 26.50
N GLU A 291 18.77 2.00 27.45
CA GLU A 291 20.09 2.63 27.26
C GLU A 291 20.91 1.96 26.15
N GLU A 292 20.73 0.65 25.95
CA GLU A 292 21.46 -0.11 24.94
C GLU A 292 20.81 -0.05 23.55
N CYS A 293 19.58 0.50 23.42
CA CYS A 293 18.87 0.62 22.16
C CYS A 293 19.25 1.91 21.45
N MET A 294 19.40 1.82 20.14
CA MET A 294 19.63 2.98 19.27
C MET A 294 18.56 3.08 18.20
N SER A 295 18.21 4.29 17.84
CA SER A 295 17.33 4.53 16.69
C SER A 295 18.01 4.09 15.39
N ALA A 296 17.22 3.86 14.36
CA ALA A 296 17.76 3.53 13.04
C ALA A 296 18.61 4.68 12.48
N SER A 297 18.28 5.93 12.78
CA SER A 297 19.08 7.09 12.37
C SER A 297 20.45 7.11 13.05
N GLU A 298 20.52 6.82 14.35
CA GLU A 298 21.79 6.73 15.10
C GLU A 298 22.67 5.57 14.55
N ALA A 299 22.06 4.42 14.29
CA ALA A 299 22.78 3.28 13.71
C ALA A 299 23.32 3.61 12.31
N LEU A 300 22.54 4.28 11.47
CA LEU A 300 22.99 4.73 10.14
C LEU A 300 24.13 5.75 10.23
N ALA A 301 24.05 6.71 11.17
CA ALA A 301 25.11 7.68 11.38
C ALA A 301 26.41 7.00 11.84
N ALA A 302 26.33 6.01 12.74
CA ALA A 302 27.49 5.22 13.18
C ALA A 302 28.11 4.44 12.02
N ILE A 303 27.30 3.77 11.19
CA ILE A 303 27.78 3.05 10.01
C ILE A 303 28.44 4.02 9.02
N ALA A 304 27.81 5.14 8.71
CA ALA A 304 28.35 6.17 7.80
C ALA A 304 29.71 6.71 8.31
N THR A 305 29.81 7.00 9.61
CA THR A 305 31.06 7.44 10.25
C THR A 305 32.16 6.38 10.09
N GLY A 306 31.81 5.08 10.20
CA GLY A 306 32.77 3.99 9.98
C GLY A 306 33.33 3.95 8.55
N PHE A 307 32.58 4.44 7.56
CA PHE A 307 33.03 4.60 6.17
C PHE A 307 33.64 5.99 5.89
N GLY A 308 33.73 6.89 6.86
CA GLY A 308 34.18 8.27 6.68
C GLY A 308 33.20 9.15 5.88
N ILE A 309 31.91 8.78 5.89
CA ILE A 309 30.83 9.48 5.18
C ILE A 309 30.08 10.36 6.17
N ALA A 310 29.86 11.63 5.79
CA ALA A 310 28.97 12.54 6.51
C ALA A 310 27.59 12.52 5.86
N LEU A 311 26.54 12.19 6.64
CA LEU A 311 25.16 12.27 6.18
C LEU A 311 24.64 13.70 6.34
N GLU A 312 23.91 14.15 5.32
CA GLU A 312 23.28 15.47 5.33
C GLU A 312 21.83 15.37 5.80
N ASP A 313 21.42 16.32 6.63
CA ASP A 313 20.01 16.46 7.02
C ASP A 313 19.27 17.33 5.99
N ASN A 314 18.91 16.71 4.87
CA ASN A 314 18.28 17.39 3.74
C ASN A 314 17.01 16.67 3.23
N TRP A 315 16.44 15.79 4.03
CA TRP A 315 15.31 14.93 3.69
C TRP A 315 14.09 15.69 3.15
N GLU A 316 13.79 16.90 3.66
CA GLU A 316 12.69 17.72 3.15
C GLU A 316 12.87 18.06 1.67
N LYS A 317 14.11 18.46 1.28
CA LYS A 317 14.41 18.79 -0.13
C LYS A 317 14.33 17.55 -1.02
N GLU A 318 14.71 16.40 -0.48
CA GLU A 318 14.64 15.14 -1.21
C GLU A 318 13.21 14.70 -1.48
N LEU A 319 12.30 14.85 -0.52
CA LEU A 319 10.88 14.62 -0.73
C LEU A 319 10.31 15.58 -1.77
N HIS A 320 10.50 16.88 -1.63
CA HIS A 320 9.95 17.88 -2.54
C HIS A 320 10.51 17.76 -3.96
N GLN A 321 11.78 17.41 -4.15
CA GLN A 321 12.36 17.20 -5.48
C GLN A 321 11.79 15.99 -6.21
N GLN A 322 11.30 14.99 -5.50
CA GLN A 322 10.75 13.77 -6.07
C GLN A 322 9.21 13.80 -6.23
N VAL A 323 8.52 14.68 -5.50
CA VAL A 323 7.06 14.90 -5.62
C VAL A 323 6.67 15.44 -7.01
N ALA A 324 7.57 16.13 -7.71
CA ALA A 324 7.33 16.62 -9.06
C ALA A 324 7.01 15.53 -10.12
N SER A 325 7.25 14.25 -9.82
CA SER A 325 6.92 13.13 -10.70
C SER A 325 5.66 12.36 -10.29
N VAL A 326 5.09 12.65 -9.12
CA VAL A 326 3.83 12.05 -8.63
C VAL A 326 3.06 13.16 -7.92
N GLU A 327 2.49 14.09 -8.68
CA GLU A 327 1.43 14.94 -8.15
C GLU A 327 0.22 14.04 -7.88
N LEU A 328 0.16 13.55 -6.66
CA LEU A 328 -1.08 13.05 -6.06
C LEU A 328 -1.90 14.28 -5.69
N ASN A 329 -2.63 14.83 -6.67
CA ASN A 329 -3.62 15.86 -6.46
C ASN A 329 -4.95 15.27 -5.99
#